data_645bc2dcb691114589e6204463e8f5c6
#
_entry.id   645bc2dcb691114589e6204463e8f5c6
#
_cell.length_a   1.000
_cell.length_b   1.000
_cell.length_c   1.000
_cell.angle_alpha   90.00
_cell.angle_beta   90.00
_cell.angle_gamma   90.00
#
_symmetry.space_group_name_H-M   'P 1'
#
loop_
_entity.id
_entity.type
_entity.pdbx_description
1 polymer ?
#
loop_
_entity_poly.entity_id
_entity_poly.type
_entity_poly.pdbx_seq_one_letter_code
_entity_poly.pdbx_strand_id
1 'polypeptide(L)'
;DYERASSVIETATAIGVSTCYCRHKMMHIDRACDAPLDICMTFNAAGSSLIRHGFARAIDQVEAQEMLQRARELGLVQFGENAQREVNFICNCCGCCCEALLAAKRFALLNPVHTTNFIPAVDPERCKGCGRCVNVCPVEGMVLVSANDPLRPKRRLARVDEQRCLGCGICVTNPCKQGALTLEPRKERVLTPVDNAHRVVLMAIERGTLQ
;
A
#
# COMPACT_ATOMS: atom_id res chain seq x y z
N ASP A 1 2.21 6.49 1.73
CA ASP A 1 3.58 6.19 2.15
C ASP A 1 3.70 6.20 3.67
N TYR A 2 4.83 5.72 4.21
CA TYR A 2 5.05 5.55 5.64
C TYR A 2 4.98 6.89 6.41
N GLU A 3 5.53 7.94 5.88
CA GLU A 3 5.55 9.27 6.52
C GLU A 3 4.13 9.82 6.68
N ARG A 4 3.29 9.65 5.66
CA ARG A 4 1.88 10.04 5.74
C ARG A 4 1.09 9.20 6.75
N ALA A 5 1.35 7.91 6.80
CA ALA A 5 0.72 7.02 7.79
C ALA A 5 1.10 7.41 9.22
N SER A 6 2.38 7.75 9.47
CA SER A 6 2.84 8.29 10.75
C SER A 6 2.13 9.59 11.12
N SER A 7 1.98 10.53 10.17
CA SER A 7 1.26 11.80 10.40
C SER A 7 -0.23 11.59 10.73
N VAL A 8 -0.89 10.60 10.12
CA VAL A 8 -2.27 10.23 10.48
C VAL A 8 -2.35 9.76 11.93
N ILE A 9 -1.42 8.95 12.39
CA ILE A 9 -1.36 8.47 13.78
C ILE A 9 -1.15 9.64 14.75
N GLU A 10 -0.21 10.53 14.45
CA GLU A 10 0.13 11.69 15.28
C GLU A 10 -1.04 12.68 15.47
N THR A 11 -1.90 12.81 14.46
CA THR A 11 -3.02 13.75 14.47
C THR A 11 -4.35 13.12 14.87
N ALA A 12 -4.38 11.80 15.11
CA ALA A 12 -5.59 11.09 15.43
C ALA A 12 -6.10 11.40 16.84
N THR A 13 -7.42 11.63 16.97
CA THR A 13 -8.11 11.86 18.26
C THR A 13 -8.46 10.57 19.00
N ALA A 14 -8.58 9.48 18.26
CA ALA A 14 -8.80 8.12 18.79
C ALA A 14 -8.19 7.11 17.81
N ILE A 15 -7.60 6.05 18.33
CA ILE A 15 -7.02 4.97 17.56
C ILE A 15 -7.53 3.63 18.08
N GLY A 16 -8.10 2.83 17.19
CA GLY A 16 -8.53 1.48 17.46
C GLY A 16 -7.82 0.48 16.56
N VAL A 17 -7.46 -0.67 17.12
CA VAL A 17 -6.97 -1.80 16.34
C VAL A 17 -8.03 -2.90 16.30
N SER A 18 -8.24 -3.48 15.13
CA SER A 18 -9.22 -4.52 14.91
C SER A 18 -8.66 -5.66 14.05
N THR A 19 -9.38 -6.77 14.06
CA THR A 19 -9.05 -7.92 13.23
C THR A 19 -9.07 -7.55 11.74
N CYS A 20 -8.00 -7.91 11.03
CA CYS A 20 -7.95 -7.76 9.58
C CYS A 20 -9.02 -8.64 8.91
N TYR A 21 -10.10 -8.02 8.44
CA TYR A 21 -11.23 -8.71 7.83
C TYR A 21 -10.82 -9.61 6.65
N CYS A 22 -10.00 -9.10 5.74
CA CYS A 22 -9.59 -9.85 4.55
C CYS A 22 -8.81 -11.12 4.90
N ARG A 23 -7.89 -11.01 5.86
CA ARG A 23 -7.06 -12.15 6.31
C ARG A 23 -7.88 -13.14 7.14
N HIS A 24 -8.74 -12.63 8.02
CA HIS A 24 -9.68 -13.45 8.79
C HIS A 24 -10.60 -14.26 7.86
N LYS A 25 -11.20 -13.61 6.84
CA LYS A 25 -11.99 -14.32 5.82
C LYS A 25 -11.18 -15.43 5.14
N MET A 26 -9.92 -15.18 4.78
CA MET A 26 -9.08 -16.18 4.14
C MET A 26 -8.70 -17.34 5.05
N MET A 27 -8.69 -17.15 6.38
CA MET A 27 -8.51 -18.25 7.34
C MET A 27 -9.64 -19.28 7.28
N HIS A 28 -10.89 -18.83 7.08
CA HIS A 28 -12.03 -19.74 6.99
C HIS A 28 -12.04 -20.64 5.75
N ILE A 29 -11.16 -20.38 4.81
CA ILE A 29 -11.00 -21.17 3.58
C ILE A 29 -9.58 -21.71 3.43
N ASP A 30 -8.81 -21.77 4.52
CA ASP A 30 -7.43 -22.30 4.62
C ASP A 30 -6.45 -21.67 3.60
N ARG A 31 -6.60 -20.36 3.33
CA ARG A 31 -5.79 -19.60 2.36
C ARG A 31 -5.15 -18.35 2.94
N ALA A 32 -5.20 -18.17 4.25
CA ALA A 32 -4.55 -17.04 4.91
C ALA A 32 -3.03 -17.17 4.91
N CYS A 33 -2.33 -16.04 4.94
CA CYS A 33 -0.91 -15.99 5.25
C CYS A 33 -0.68 -15.81 6.76
N ASP A 34 0.58 -15.98 7.21
CA ASP A 34 0.99 -15.90 8.61
C ASP A 34 1.12 -14.46 9.15
N ALA A 35 0.76 -13.44 8.36
CA ALA A 35 0.80 -12.06 8.84
C ALA A 35 -0.23 -11.84 9.96
N PRO A 36 0.04 -10.92 10.93
CA PRO A 36 -0.84 -10.70 12.08
C PRO A 36 -2.28 -10.35 11.67
N LEU A 37 -3.25 -10.82 12.44
CA LEU A 37 -4.65 -10.44 12.26
C LEU A 37 -4.97 -9.07 12.89
N ASP A 38 -4.38 -8.77 14.02
CA ASP A 38 -4.58 -7.57 14.84
C ASP A 38 -3.70 -6.40 14.37
N ILE A 39 -3.88 -5.96 13.15
CA ILE A 39 -3.00 -4.99 12.51
C ILE A 39 -3.72 -3.91 11.70
N CYS A 40 -5.03 -4.00 11.58
CA CYS A 40 -5.83 -2.98 10.91
C CYS A 40 -6.22 -1.88 11.90
N MET A 41 -5.84 -0.63 11.59
CA MET A 41 -6.08 0.52 12.45
C MET A 41 -7.24 1.37 11.93
N THR A 42 -8.06 1.87 12.86
CA THR A 42 -9.12 2.83 12.59
C THR A 42 -8.94 4.07 13.46
N PHE A 43 -9.32 5.23 12.93
CA PHE A 43 -8.97 6.51 13.52
C PHE A 43 -10.22 7.39 13.74
N ASN A 44 -10.09 8.37 14.61
CA ASN A 44 -11.03 9.44 14.83
C ASN A 44 -12.46 8.93 15.15
N ALA A 45 -13.48 9.44 14.50
CA ALA A 45 -14.87 9.05 14.74
C ALA A 45 -15.12 7.55 14.46
N ALA A 46 -14.53 7.00 13.40
CA ALA A 46 -14.63 5.58 13.08
C ALA A 46 -13.97 4.72 14.16
N GLY A 47 -12.77 5.09 14.61
CA GLY A 47 -12.04 4.42 15.68
C GLY A 47 -12.84 4.44 16.99
N SER A 48 -13.31 5.63 17.40
CA SER A 48 -14.15 5.80 18.61
C SER A 48 -15.43 4.96 18.56
N SER A 49 -16.07 4.88 17.40
CA SER A 49 -17.28 4.09 17.20
C SER A 49 -16.99 2.59 17.36
N LEU A 50 -15.96 2.07 16.71
CA LEU A 50 -15.63 0.64 16.78
C LEU A 50 -15.17 0.23 18.18
N ILE A 51 -14.42 1.08 18.88
CA ILE A 51 -14.01 0.84 20.28
C ILE A 51 -15.25 0.76 21.19
N ARG A 52 -16.16 1.73 21.09
CA ARG A 52 -17.38 1.78 21.90
C ARG A 52 -18.27 0.55 21.71
N HIS A 53 -18.31 0.00 20.51
CA HIS A 53 -19.12 -1.19 20.20
C HIS A 53 -18.37 -2.51 20.37
N GLY A 54 -17.13 -2.50 20.87
CA GLY A 54 -16.36 -3.71 21.13
C GLY A 54 -15.77 -4.40 19.89
N PHE A 55 -15.73 -3.70 18.74
CA PHE A 55 -15.15 -4.22 17.49
C PHE A 55 -13.69 -3.85 17.31
N ALA A 56 -13.17 -2.92 18.09
CA ALA A 56 -11.77 -2.55 18.11
C ALA A 56 -11.26 -2.38 19.55
N ARG A 57 -10.00 -2.68 19.78
CA ARG A 57 -9.28 -2.35 21.02
C ARG A 57 -8.69 -0.96 20.89
N ALA A 58 -8.88 -0.11 21.90
CA ALA A 58 -8.21 1.19 21.95
C ALA A 58 -6.69 1.00 22.11
N ILE A 59 -5.92 1.79 21.39
CA ILE A 59 -4.46 1.87 21.47
C ILE A 59 -4.02 3.32 21.51
N ASP A 60 -2.82 3.57 22.02
CA ASP A 60 -2.21 4.89 21.98
C ASP A 60 -1.37 5.11 20.69
N GLN A 61 -0.82 6.31 20.55
CA GLN A 61 0.00 6.67 19.39
C GLN A 61 1.31 5.88 19.33
N VAL A 62 1.88 5.51 20.47
CA VAL A 62 3.14 4.77 20.53
C VAL A 62 2.93 3.36 20.00
N GLU A 63 1.94 2.65 20.51
CA GLU A 63 1.57 1.31 20.03
C GLU A 63 1.19 1.34 18.55
N ALA A 64 0.48 2.36 18.09
CA ALA A 64 0.11 2.49 16.68
C ALA A 64 1.33 2.68 15.77
N GLN A 65 2.33 3.45 16.20
CA GLN A 65 3.59 3.63 15.46
C GLN A 65 4.41 2.32 15.43
N GLU A 66 4.47 1.58 16.54
CA GLU A 66 5.12 0.27 16.59
C GLU A 66 4.45 -0.73 15.64
N MET A 67 3.12 -0.74 15.59
CA MET A 67 2.36 -1.57 14.65
C MET A 67 2.63 -1.19 13.21
N LEU A 68 2.72 0.09 12.89
CA LEU A 68 3.04 0.58 11.56
C LEU A 68 4.46 0.15 11.14
N GLN A 69 5.42 0.27 12.05
CA GLN A 69 6.79 -0.17 11.83
C GLN A 69 6.86 -1.70 11.61
N ARG A 70 6.18 -2.48 12.47
CA ARG A 70 6.08 -3.94 12.31
C ARG A 70 5.46 -4.33 10.97
N ALA A 71 4.40 -3.64 10.54
CA ALA A 71 3.78 -3.88 9.24
C ALA A 71 4.77 -3.64 8.09
N ARG A 72 5.59 -2.58 8.18
CA ARG A 72 6.65 -2.27 7.21
C ARG A 72 7.72 -3.36 7.16
N GLU A 73 8.17 -3.86 8.30
CA GLU A 73 9.16 -4.94 8.40
C GLU A 73 8.64 -6.25 7.80
N LEU A 74 7.35 -6.52 7.97
CA LEU A 74 6.65 -7.66 7.37
C LEU A 74 6.36 -7.48 5.87
N GLY A 75 6.71 -6.34 5.27
CA GLY A 75 6.45 -6.06 3.86
C GLY A 75 4.95 -5.89 3.54
N LEU A 76 4.15 -5.43 4.50
CA LEU A 76 2.74 -5.14 4.29
C LEU A 76 2.53 -3.74 3.70
N VAL A 77 1.57 -3.63 2.80
CA VAL A 77 1.21 -2.36 2.16
C VAL A 77 0.32 -1.55 3.10
N GLN A 78 0.73 -0.32 3.40
CA GLN A 78 -0.14 0.64 4.08
C GLN A 78 -1.20 1.12 3.08
N PHE A 79 -2.44 0.79 3.34
CA PHE A 79 -3.58 1.12 2.50
C PHE A 79 -4.59 1.91 3.33
N GLY A 80 -4.81 3.16 2.97
CA GLY A 80 -5.73 4.05 3.66
C GLY A 80 -6.67 4.77 2.71
N GLU A 81 -7.47 5.67 3.24
CA GLU A 81 -8.28 6.57 2.44
C GLU A 81 -7.40 7.59 1.73
N ASN A 82 -7.73 7.89 0.49
CA ASN A 82 -7.07 8.95 -0.27
C ASN A 82 -7.72 10.30 0.06
N ALA A 83 -7.46 10.80 1.26
CA ALA A 83 -7.91 12.12 1.76
C ALA A 83 -6.77 12.80 2.51
N GLN A 84 -6.76 14.14 2.53
CA GLN A 84 -5.76 14.94 3.25
C GLN A 84 -6.05 14.98 4.76
N ARG A 85 -7.33 14.95 5.12
CA ARG A 85 -7.83 15.09 6.50
C ARG A 85 -8.82 13.98 6.82
N GLU A 86 -9.01 13.74 8.11
CA GLU A 86 -10.03 12.83 8.62
C GLU A 86 -9.92 11.40 8.05
N VAL A 87 -8.70 10.90 7.92
CA VAL A 87 -8.47 9.51 7.54
C VAL A 87 -9.09 8.61 8.61
N ASN A 88 -9.97 7.70 8.19
CA ASN A 88 -10.71 6.82 9.09
C ASN A 88 -10.01 5.48 9.32
N PHE A 89 -9.15 5.03 8.42
CA PHE A 89 -8.46 3.75 8.59
C PHE A 89 -7.11 3.72 7.88
N ILE A 90 -6.21 2.89 8.41
CA ILE A 90 -5.02 2.39 7.74
C ILE A 90 -5.02 0.87 7.88
N CYS A 91 -5.18 0.18 6.74
CA CYS A 91 -4.98 -1.26 6.65
C CYS A 91 -3.50 -1.56 6.38
N ASN A 92 -3.03 -2.70 6.89
CA ASN A 92 -1.70 -3.25 6.59
C ASN A 92 -1.87 -4.52 5.77
N CYS A 93 -1.85 -4.37 4.46
CA CYS A 93 -2.34 -5.34 3.49
C CYS A 93 -1.26 -6.25 2.93
N CYS A 94 -1.56 -7.54 2.79
CA CYS A 94 -0.75 -8.50 2.02
C CYS A 94 -1.37 -8.76 0.65
N GLY A 95 -0.54 -9.02 -0.35
CA GLY A 95 -0.99 -9.29 -1.72
C GLY A 95 -1.75 -10.62 -1.92
N CYS A 96 -1.77 -11.48 -0.89
CA CYS A 96 -2.41 -12.81 -0.95
C CYS A 96 -3.82 -12.86 -0.32
N CYS A 97 -4.14 -11.94 0.60
CA CYS A 97 -5.42 -11.97 1.32
C CYS A 97 -6.27 -10.73 1.07
N CYS A 98 -5.65 -9.57 0.88
CA CYS A 98 -6.37 -8.30 0.73
C CYS A 98 -7.18 -8.27 -0.55
N GLU A 99 -8.50 -8.09 -0.43
CA GLU A 99 -9.41 -8.09 -1.58
C GLU A 99 -9.11 -6.95 -2.57
N ALA A 100 -8.75 -5.77 -2.06
CA ALA A 100 -8.39 -4.64 -2.91
C ALA A 100 -7.12 -4.92 -3.73
N LEU A 101 -6.08 -5.52 -3.11
CA LEU A 101 -4.85 -5.87 -3.83
C LEU A 101 -5.05 -7.05 -4.78
N LEU A 102 -5.87 -8.04 -4.41
CA LEU A 102 -6.26 -9.14 -5.30
C LEU A 102 -7.07 -8.65 -6.51
N ALA A 103 -7.98 -7.70 -6.31
CA ALA A 103 -8.72 -7.06 -7.39
C ALA A 103 -7.79 -6.26 -8.31
N ALA A 104 -6.86 -5.47 -7.74
CA ALA A 104 -5.84 -4.75 -8.50
C ALA A 104 -4.99 -5.69 -9.36
N LYS A 105 -4.53 -6.80 -8.77
CA LYS A 105 -3.75 -7.81 -9.45
C LYS A 105 -4.53 -8.50 -10.57
N ARG A 106 -5.79 -8.87 -10.32
CA ARG A 106 -6.62 -9.65 -11.27
C ARG A 106 -7.15 -8.82 -12.42
N PHE A 107 -7.57 -7.60 -12.15
CA PHE A 107 -8.30 -6.79 -13.13
C PHE A 107 -7.47 -5.66 -13.71
N ALA A 108 -6.32 -5.34 -13.10
CA ALA A 108 -5.49 -4.17 -13.41
C ALA A 108 -6.30 -2.84 -13.44
N LEU A 109 -7.44 -2.81 -12.73
CA LEU A 109 -8.45 -1.75 -12.81
C LEU A 109 -8.23 -0.62 -11.81
N LEU A 110 -7.36 -0.79 -10.82
CA LEU A 110 -6.98 0.32 -9.96
C LEU A 110 -6.03 1.17 -10.78
N ASN A 111 -6.55 2.24 -11.34
CA ASN A 111 -5.69 3.24 -11.97
C ASN A 111 -4.64 3.67 -10.94
N PRO A 112 -3.35 3.39 -11.14
CA PRO A 112 -2.31 3.63 -10.13
C PRO A 112 -2.20 5.10 -9.74
N VAL A 113 -2.70 5.99 -10.57
CA VAL A 113 -2.81 7.43 -10.31
C VAL A 113 -3.59 7.75 -9.03
N HIS A 114 -4.48 6.88 -8.60
CA HIS A 114 -5.29 7.11 -7.39
C HIS A 114 -4.62 6.66 -6.09
N THR A 115 -3.41 6.11 -6.12
CA THR A 115 -2.82 5.47 -4.95
C THR A 115 -1.67 6.25 -4.33
N THR A 116 -0.73 6.77 -5.13
CA THR A 116 0.42 7.52 -4.62
C THR A 116 1.07 8.36 -5.72
N ASN A 117 1.70 9.45 -5.32
CA ASN A 117 2.48 10.32 -6.20
C ASN A 117 3.91 9.82 -6.45
N PHE A 118 4.25 8.61 -6.02
CA PHE A 118 5.56 8.03 -6.17
C PHE A 118 5.53 6.75 -6.98
N ILE A 119 6.67 6.45 -7.63
CA ILE A 119 6.89 5.22 -8.38
C ILE A 119 8.33 4.75 -8.16
N PRO A 120 8.59 3.43 -8.11
CA PRO A 120 9.96 2.94 -8.02
C PRO A 120 10.74 3.24 -9.31
N ALA A 121 11.95 3.77 -9.16
CA ALA A 121 12.95 3.84 -10.23
C ALA A 121 14.01 2.76 -10.03
N VAL A 122 14.51 2.20 -11.12
CA VAL A 122 15.53 1.14 -11.11
C VAL A 122 16.83 1.68 -11.68
N ASP A 123 17.89 1.67 -10.88
CA ASP A 123 19.24 1.91 -11.35
C ASP A 123 19.77 0.67 -12.12
N PRO A 124 19.97 0.75 -13.43
CA PRO A 124 20.37 -0.40 -14.23
C PRO A 124 21.80 -0.87 -13.96
N GLU A 125 22.68 0.00 -13.45
CA GLU A 125 24.07 -0.36 -13.15
C GLU A 125 24.15 -1.17 -11.86
N ARG A 126 23.38 -0.79 -10.86
CA ARG A 126 23.32 -1.47 -9.57
C ARG A 126 22.43 -2.70 -9.58
N CYS A 127 21.47 -2.78 -10.51
CA CYS A 127 20.53 -3.90 -10.59
C CYS A 127 21.21 -5.17 -11.10
N LYS A 128 21.16 -6.22 -10.28
CA LYS A 128 21.70 -7.56 -10.62
C LYS A 128 20.64 -8.53 -11.17
N GLY A 129 19.40 -8.11 -11.38
CA GLY A 129 18.32 -8.94 -11.90
C GLY A 129 17.94 -10.12 -11.01
N CYS A 130 18.11 -10.01 -9.69
CA CYS A 130 17.90 -11.12 -8.76
C CYS A 130 16.42 -11.48 -8.53
N GLY A 131 15.46 -10.69 -8.99
CA GLY A 131 14.03 -10.93 -8.92
C GLY A 131 13.36 -10.69 -7.56
N ARG A 132 14.09 -10.32 -6.50
CA ARG A 132 13.50 -10.12 -5.16
C ARG A 132 12.37 -9.10 -5.16
N CYS A 133 12.55 -7.98 -5.85
CA CYS A 133 11.53 -6.94 -5.99
C CYS A 133 10.29 -7.42 -6.76
N VAL A 134 10.44 -8.37 -7.66
CA VAL A 134 9.32 -9.02 -8.37
C VAL A 134 8.53 -9.90 -7.41
N ASN A 135 9.22 -10.73 -6.64
CA ASN A 135 8.59 -11.69 -5.74
C ASN A 135 7.79 -11.05 -4.61
N VAL A 136 8.22 -9.85 -4.13
CA VAL A 136 7.50 -9.14 -3.05
C VAL A 136 6.41 -8.21 -3.56
N CYS A 137 6.32 -7.99 -4.87
CA CYS A 137 5.34 -7.05 -5.41
C CYS A 137 3.91 -7.59 -5.27
N PRO A 138 3.05 -6.93 -4.48
CA PRO A 138 1.71 -7.46 -4.17
C PRO A 138 0.75 -7.43 -5.36
N VAL A 139 1.08 -6.67 -6.40
CA VAL A 139 0.23 -6.45 -7.60
C VAL A 139 0.93 -6.81 -8.90
N GLU A 140 2.09 -7.48 -8.84
CA GLU A 140 2.87 -7.86 -10.01
C GLU A 140 3.28 -6.68 -10.91
N GLY A 141 3.45 -5.50 -10.29
CA GLY A 141 3.91 -4.28 -10.97
C GLY A 141 5.43 -4.20 -11.16
N MET A 142 6.19 -5.26 -10.85
CA MET A 142 7.63 -5.38 -11.12
C MET A 142 7.88 -6.62 -11.96
N VAL A 143 8.67 -6.48 -13.01
CA VAL A 143 9.00 -7.58 -13.93
C VAL A 143 10.51 -7.67 -14.17
N LEU A 144 11.01 -8.84 -14.56
CA LEU A 144 12.37 -9.00 -15.05
C LEU A 144 12.38 -8.98 -16.57
N VAL A 145 13.20 -8.12 -17.14
CA VAL A 145 13.41 -7.99 -18.58
C VAL A 145 14.87 -8.24 -18.94
N SER A 146 15.17 -8.52 -20.23
CA SER A 146 16.54 -8.55 -20.72
C SER A 146 17.19 -7.19 -20.50
N ALA A 147 18.47 -7.19 -20.10
CA ALA A 147 19.27 -5.97 -20.03
C ALA A 147 19.74 -5.50 -21.43
N ASN A 148 19.56 -6.32 -22.48
CA ASN A 148 20.10 -6.11 -23.82
C ASN A 148 21.60 -5.79 -23.82
N ASP A 149 22.35 -6.44 -22.92
CA ASP A 149 23.80 -6.27 -22.78
C ASP A 149 24.51 -7.25 -23.73
N PRO A 150 25.19 -6.79 -24.80
CA PRO A 150 25.85 -7.67 -25.79
C PRO A 150 26.93 -8.56 -25.16
N LEU A 151 27.58 -8.05 -24.11
CA LEU A 151 28.65 -8.78 -23.40
C LEU A 151 28.10 -9.80 -22.42
N ARG A 152 26.85 -9.61 -21.97
CA ARG A 152 26.17 -10.45 -20.99
C ARG A 152 24.73 -10.73 -21.41
N PRO A 153 24.49 -11.54 -22.43
CA PRO A 153 23.17 -11.73 -23.05
C PRO A 153 22.12 -12.33 -22.09
N LYS A 154 22.58 -12.99 -21.02
CA LYS A 154 21.69 -13.54 -19.96
C LYS A 154 21.39 -12.55 -18.84
N ARG A 155 21.99 -11.35 -18.86
CA ARG A 155 21.75 -10.32 -17.85
C ARG A 155 20.29 -9.86 -17.88
N ARG A 156 19.66 -9.81 -16.71
CA ARG A 156 18.31 -9.28 -16.53
C ARG A 156 18.33 -8.05 -15.66
N LEU A 157 17.33 -7.21 -15.84
CA LEU A 157 17.06 -6.03 -15.01
C LEU A 157 15.61 -6.06 -14.54
N ALA A 158 15.37 -5.52 -13.35
CA ALA A 158 14.01 -5.22 -12.93
C ALA A 158 13.48 -4.03 -13.74
N ARG A 159 12.20 -4.07 -14.09
CA ARG A 159 11.46 -2.98 -14.71
C ARG A 159 10.13 -2.82 -14.04
N VAL A 160 9.72 -1.57 -13.87
CA VAL A 160 8.40 -1.22 -13.34
C VAL A 160 7.38 -1.28 -14.48
N ASP A 161 6.27 -1.95 -14.22
CA ASP A 161 5.05 -1.84 -15.02
C ASP A 161 4.21 -0.71 -14.41
N GLU A 162 4.26 0.47 -15.03
CA GLU A 162 3.60 1.68 -14.51
C GLU A 162 2.08 1.55 -14.46
N GLN A 163 1.49 0.71 -15.32
CA GLN A 163 0.05 0.48 -15.33
C GLN A 163 -0.43 -0.37 -14.15
N ARG A 164 0.43 -1.21 -13.60
CA ARG A 164 0.13 -2.08 -12.46
C ARG A 164 0.68 -1.54 -11.14
N CYS A 165 1.73 -0.72 -11.20
CA CYS A 165 2.44 -0.28 -10.01
C CYS A 165 1.60 0.69 -9.17
N LEU A 166 1.30 0.31 -7.93
CA LEU A 166 0.60 1.17 -6.96
C LEU A 166 1.52 2.20 -6.29
N GLY A 167 2.83 2.12 -6.47
CA GLY A 167 3.79 3.00 -5.79
C GLY A 167 3.89 2.78 -4.27
N CYS A 168 3.49 1.62 -3.78
CA CYS A 168 3.46 1.30 -2.34
C CYS A 168 4.84 1.22 -1.67
N GLY A 169 5.93 1.20 -2.44
CA GLY A 169 7.31 1.24 -1.94
C GLY A 169 7.86 -0.08 -1.37
N ILE A 170 7.08 -1.16 -1.28
CA ILE A 170 7.54 -2.44 -0.68
C ILE A 170 8.80 -2.98 -1.36
N CYS A 171 8.90 -2.84 -2.68
CA CYS A 171 10.10 -3.28 -3.43
C CYS A 171 11.35 -2.44 -3.11
N VAL A 172 11.19 -1.22 -2.60
CA VAL A 172 12.29 -0.32 -2.24
C VAL A 172 12.77 -0.56 -0.81
N THR A 173 11.83 -0.76 0.14
CA THR A 173 12.13 -0.79 1.57
C THR A 173 12.87 -2.04 2.03
N ASN A 174 12.63 -3.20 1.44
CA ASN A 174 13.07 -4.47 2.03
C ASN A 174 13.91 -5.42 1.14
N PRO A 175 13.67 -5.60 -0.16
CA PRO A 175 14.31 -6.72 -0.85
C PRO A 175 15.60 -6.37 -1.57
N CYS A 176 15.85 -5.10 -1.90
CA CYS A 176 16.97 -4.73 -2.75
C CYS A 176 18.26 -4.50 -1.97
N LYS A 177 19.00 -5.57 -1.67
CA LYS A 177 20.33 -5.48 -1.01
C LYS A 177 21.37 -4.67 -1.79
N GLN A 178 21.13 -4.38 -3.07
CA GLN A 178 22.05 -3.59 -3.91
C GLN A 178 21.73 -2.10 -3.86
N GLY A 179 20.62 -1.70 -3.22
CA GLY A 179 20.15 -0.32 -3.23
C GLY A 179 19.89 0.21 -4.65
N ALA A 180 19.45 -0.67 -5.56
CA ALA A 180 19.19 -0.32 -6.96
C ALA A 180 17.78 0.22 -7.18
N LEU A 181 16.98 0.42 -6.13
CA LEU A 181 15.61 0.92 -6.21
C LEU A 181 15.46 2.15 -5.33
N THR A 182 14.91 3.19 -5.90
CA THR A 182 14.51 4.43 -5.22
C THR A 182 13.05 4.74 -5.52
N LEU A 183 12.40 5.55 -4.67
CA LEU A 183 11.08 6.10 -4.97
C LEU A 183 11.28 7.49 -5.58
N GLU A 184 10.69 7.71 -6.75
CA GLU A 184 10.70 8.99 -7.44
C GLU A 184 9.27 9.52 -7.61
N PRO A 185 9.09 10.85 -7.68
CA PRO A 185 7.80 11.44 -7.97
C PRO A 185 7.29 10.98 -9.35
N ARG A 186 5.99 10.67 -9.44
CA ARG A 186 5.33 10.46 -10.74
C ARG A 186 5.30 11.74 -11.54
N LYS A 187 5.31 11.62 -12.88
CA LYS A 187 5.14 12.76 -13.80
C LYS A 187 3.77 13.41 -13.61
N GLU A 188 2.74 12.59 -13.48
CA GLU A 188 1.38 13.04 -13.21
C GLU A 188 1.11 12.93 -11.72
N ARG A 189 0.66 14.04 -11.12
CA ARG A 189 0.33 14.10 -9.69
C ARG A 189 -1.17 13.98 -9.48
N VAL A 190 -1.54 13.13 -8.57
CA VAL A 190 -2.91 13.08 -8.05
C VAL A 190 -3.07 14.16 -7.00
N LEU A 191 -4.08 15.01 -7.19
CA LEU A 191 -4.52 15.94 -6.16
C LEU A 191 -5.39 15.17 -5.17
N THR A 192 -4.82 14.89 -3.99
CA THR A 192 -5.56 14.22 -2.94
C THR A 192 -6.71 15.10 -2.47
N PRO A 193 -7.96 14.61 -2.46
CA PRO A 193 -9.12 15.34 -1.93
C PRO A 193 -8.89 15.78 -0.49
N VAL A 194 -9.48 16.93 -0.11
CA VAL A 194 -9.31 17.49 1.25
C VAL A 194 -9.86 16.51 2.30
N ASP A 195 -11.03 15.97 2.04
CA ASP A 195 -11.75 15.04 2.91
C ASP A 195 -12.58 14.03 2.10
N ASN A 196 -13.30 13.16 2.78
CA ASN A 196 -14.14 12.15 2.14
C ASN A 196 -15.34 12.74 1.39
N ALA A 197 -15.93 13.85 1.84
CA ALA A 197 -17.03 14.51 1.15
C ALA A 197 -16.55 15.09 -0.20
N HIS A 198 -15.43 15.80 -0.19
CA HIS A 198 -14.77 16.29 -1.41
C HIS A 198 -14.43 15.15 -2.39
N ARG A 199 -13.92 14.00 -1.86
CA ARG A 199 -13.64 12.83 -2.68
C ARG A 199 -14.89 12.32 -3.40
N VAL A 200 -16.01 12.17 -2.68
CA VAL A 200 -17.28 11.71 -3.26
C VAL A 200 -17.78 12.66 -4.35
N VAL A 201 -17.68 13.97 -4.14
CA VAL A 201 -18.05 14.98 -5.14
C VAL A 201 -17.18 14.86 -6.39
N LEU A 202 -15.85 14.77 -6.24
CA LEU A 202 -14.95 14.58 -7.39
C LEU A 202 -15.26 13.29 -8.16
N MET A 203 -15.48 12.18 -7.46
CA MET A 203 -15.87 10.91 -8.11
C MET A 203 -17.21 11.01 -8.85
N ALA A 204 -18.16 11.77 -8.33
CA ALA A 204 -19.45 11.98 -8.97
C ALA A 204 -19.32 12.84 -10.24
N ILE A 205 -18.46 13.87 -10.22
CA ILE A 205 -18.12 14.68 -11.39
C ILE A 205 -17.45 13.82 -12.47
N GLU A 206 -16.41 13.04 -12.11
CA GLU A 206 -15.70 12.17 -13.03
C GLU A 206 -16.63 11.13 -13.71
N ARG A 207 -17.65 10.66 -12.99
CA ARG A 207 -18.65 9.74 -13.51
C ARG A 207 -19.79 10.40 -14.29
N GLY A 208 -19.79 11.74 -14.36
CA GLY A 208 -20.87 12.50 -15.00
C GLY A 208 -22.22 12.42 -14.27
N THR A 209 -22.23 12.06 -13.00
CA THR A 209 -23.44 11.99 -12.16
C THR A 209 -23.72 13.29 -11.41
N LEU A 210 -22.75 14.21 -11.40
CA LEU A 210 -22.87 15.60 -10.95
C LEU A 210 -22.35 16.51 -12.06
N GLN A 211 -23.14 17.47 -12.48
CA GLN A 211 -22.77 18.52 -13.44
C GLN A 211 -22.64 19.87 -12.72
#